data_a26952369419da13d214a8d2c9f3a3c3
#
_entry.id   a26952369419da13d214a8d2c9f3a3c3
#
_cell.length_a   1.000
_cell.length_b   1.000
_cell.length_c   1.000
_cell.angle_alpha   90.00
_cell.angle_beta   90.00
_cell.angle_gamma   90.00
#
_symmetry.space_group_name_H-M   'P 1'
#
loop_
_entity.id
_entity.type
_entity.pdbx_description
1 polymer ?
#
loop_
_entity_poly.entity_id
_entity_poly.type
_entity_poly.pdbx_seq_one_letter_code
_entity_poly.pdbx_strand_id
1 'polypeptide(L)'
;MDEVAPGLYECVALDGLPSKSTINSDDPPNSFRTRDLFTRHPTRPKLWKYACRLDDRFTLINGEKVLPLPIEGRIRQEEIVKEAIVYGEGRSYPGVLIVKADRAAEMSDEEFLERIWPAVEDANSRAESFSRVPKELVIIVQADTAYPRTDKGTFIRVPVYRQFEKEIEAAYAAYEGQGDQQGALQLEGEELEAYLIRQLNDKCGARLSSPEEDFFASGVDSLQCIQMWSLIKREIDLGGRQSQLGQNVLYETGNVKLLARHLEKLRTGEDSEVEDQLQVMKNLVAKYSSFEPHVAGSVPQPEKELVVSIYSFRFTFHRAD
;
A
#
# COMPACT_ATOMS: atom_id res chain seq x y z
N MET A 1 4.69 -0.09 28.57
CA MET A 1 4.10 -0.52 27.29
C MET A 1 3.29 0.64 26.75
N ASP A 2 3.71 1.22 25.64
CA ASP A 2 3.04 2.34 24.97
C ASP A 2 2.33 1.84 23.73
N GLU A 3 1.08 2.22 23.55
CA GLU A 3 0.32 1.83 22.37
C GLU A 3 0.78 2.66 21.17
N VAL A 4 1.28 2.01 20.12
CA VAL A 4 1.78 2.64 18.89
C VAL A 4 0.83 2.47 17.70
N ALA A 5 -0.11 1.53 17.82
CA ALA A 5 -1.23 1.29 16.93
C ALA A 5 -2.29 0.47 17.68
N PRO A 6 -3.56 0.41 17.22
CA PRO A 6 -4.60 -0.33 17.91
C PRO A 6 -4.18 -1.76 18.24
N GLY A 7 -4.10 -2.10 19.54
CA GLY A 7 -3.70 -3.41 20.03
C GLY A 7 -2.21 -3.77 19.92
N LEU A 8 -1.36 -2.85 19.46
CA LEU A 8 0.07 -3.05 19.29
C LEU A 8 0.86 -2.08 20.18
N TYR A 9 1.73 -2.61 21.03
CA TYR A 9 2.38 -1.87 22.10
C TYR A 9 3.89 -1.98 22.03
N GLU A 10 4.61 -0.85 22.16
CA GLU A 10 6.06 -0.82 22.28
C GLU A 10 6.48 -1.08 23.73
N CYS A 11 7.52 -1.90 23.92
CA CYS A 11 8.15 -2.05 25.23
C CYS A 11 9.07 -0.85 25.50
N VAL A 12 8.79 -0.14 26.59
CA VAL A 12 9.57 1.02 27.06
C VAL A 12 10.13 0.73 28.42
N ALA A 13 11.46 0.76 28.56
CA ALA A 13 12.17 0.64 29.83
C ALA A 13 12.19 2.02 30.51
N LEU A 14 11.50 2.11 31.65
CA LEU A 14 11.37 3.37 32.41
C LEU A 14 12.63 3.67 33.21
N ASP A 15 12.73 4.90 33.70
CA ASP A 15 13.78 5.29 34.63
C ASP A 15 13.74 4.47 35.93
N GLY A 16 14.91 4.25 36.53
CA GLY A 16 15.04 3.42 37.71
C GLY A 16 15.07 1.91 37.49
N LEU A 17 14.92 1.41 36.25
CA LEU A 17 15.09 -0.03 35.95
C LEU A 17 16.57 -0.41 36.05
N PRO A 18 17.00 -1.32 36.99
CA PRO A 18 18.41 -1.63 37.23
C PRO A 18 19.19 -2.14 36.02
N SER A 19 18.51 -2.81 35.08
CA SER A 19 19.13 -3.36 33.88
C SER A 19 19.20 -2.34 32.71
N LYS A 20 18.67 -1.13 32.88
CA LYS A 20 18.71 -0.10 31.86
C LYS A 20 20.05 0.62 31.89
N SER A 21 20.85 0.45 30.85
CA SER A 21 22.20 1.04 30.73
C SER A 21 22.26 2.28 29.85
N THR A 22 21.18 2.57 29.05
CA THR A 22 21.14 3.64 28.08
C THR A 22 19.79 4.35 28.08
N ILE A 23 19.79 5.59 27.57
CA ILE A 23 18.60 6.43 27.38
C ILE A 23 18.54 6.82 25.91
N ASN A 24 17.37 6.72 25.30
CA ASN A 24 17.13 7.15 23.91
C ASN A 24 15.81 7.92 23.72
N SER A 25 15.10 8.22 24.82
CA SER A 25 13.85 8.95 24.78
C SER A 25 13.62 9.74 26.08
N ASP A 26 13.05 10.93 25.95
CA ASP A 26 12.56 11.77 27.06
C ASP A 26 11.03 11.66 27.24
N ASP A 27 10.39 10.81 26.48
CA ASP A 27 8.97 10.49 26.59
C ASP A 27 8.73 8.97 26.71
N PRO A 28 8.50 8.48 27.94
CA PRO A 28 8.65 9.13 29.27
C PRO A 28 10.08 9.59 29.56
N PRO A 29 10.28 10.52 30.49
CA PRO A 29 11.62 11.04 30.82
C PRO A 29 12.62 9.95 31.15
N ASN A 30 13.86 10.11 30.65
CA ASN A 30 14.95 9.18 30.86
C ASN A 30 14.62 7.72 30.51
N SER A 31 13.77 7.47 29.52
CA SER A 31 13.39 6.12 29.10
C SER A 31 14.27 5.55 27.99
N PHE A 32 14.16 4.23 27.80
CA PHE A 32 14.71 3.54 26.66
C PHE A 32 13.60 2.82 25.90
N ARG A 33 13.31 3.27 24.69
CA ARG A 33 12.39 2.65 23.76
C ARG A 33 13.10 1.51 23.03
N THR A 34 12.62 0.28 23.24
CA THR A 34 13.27 -0.92 22.70
C THR A 34 13.00 -1.13 21.22
N ARG A 35 11.96 -0.49 20.69
CA ARG A 35 11.38 -0.72 19.36
C ARG A 35 10.81 -2.13 19.16
N ASP A 36 10.75 -2.93 20.22
CA ASP A 36 10.09 -4.23 20.19
C ASP A 36 8.61 -4.06 20.45
N LEU A 37 7.78 -4.61 19.56
CA LEU A 37 6.33 -4.53 19.60
C LEU A 37 5.72 -5.81 20.12
N PHE A 38 4.66 -5.64 20.89
CA PHE A 38 3.93 -6.72 21.56
C PHE A 38 2.43 -6.57 21.40
N THR A 39 1.72 -7.69 21.39
CA THR A 39 0.27 -7.76 21.50
C THR A 39 -0.12 -8.31 22.87
N ARG A 40 -1.28 -7.89 23.39
CA ARG A 40 -1.79 -8.45 24.66
C ARG A 40 -2.27 -9.88 24.47
N HIS A 41 -2.03 -10.72 25.48
CA HIS A 41 -2.63 -12.05 25.48
C HIS A 41 -4.17 -11.93 25.64
N PRO A 42 -4.98 -12.62 24.83
CA PRO A 42 -6.42 -12.41 24.78
C PRO A 42 -7.15 -12.68 26.11
N THR A 43 -6.64 -13.62 26.95
CA THR A 43 -7.29 -14.03 28.20
C THR A 43 -6.45 -13.79 29.46
N ARG A 44 -5.18 -13.42 29.31
CA ARG A 44 -4.25 -13.22 30.43
C ARG A 44 -3.65 -11.81 30.39
N PRO A 45 -4.21 -10.82 31.12
CA PRO A 45 -3.91 -9.40 30.93
C PRO A 45 -2.47 -8.97 31.27
N LYS A 46 -1.70 -9.81 31.98
CA LYS A 46 -0.28 -9.55 32.30
C LYS A 46 0.72 -10.20 31.34
N LEU A 47 0.22 -10.98 30.37
CA LEU A 47 1.07 -11.64 29.39
C LEU A 47 1.05 -10.91 28.05
N TRP A 48 2.20 -10.86 27.43
CA TRP A 48 2.45 -10.20 26.14
C TRP A 48 3.06 -11.19 25.17
N LYS A 49 2.67 -11.13 23.93
CA LYS A 49 3.28 -11.89 22.84
C LYS A 49 4.10 -10.92 22.00
N TYR A 50 5.35 -11.24 21.78
CA TYR A 50 6.17 -10.51 20.82
C TYR A 50 5.56 -10.58 19.43
N ALA A 51 5.42 -9.44 18.77
CA ALA A 51 4.86 -9.32 17.44
C ALA A 51 5.97 -9.09 16.39
N CYS A 52 6.73 -8.01 16.53
CA CYS A 52 7.79 -7.62 15.60
C CYS A 52 8.63 -6.48 16.21
N ARG A 53 9.60 -5.96 15.47
CA ARG A 53 10.22 -4.68 15.77
C ARG A 53 9.50 -3.55 15.04
N LEU A 54 9.53 -2.36 15.62
CA LEU A 54 8.97 -1.15 15.01
C LEU A 54 9.68 -0.80 13.68
N ASP A 55 10.98 -1.06 13.59
CA ASP A 55 11.84 -0.83 12.44
C ASP A 55 11.71 -1.92 11.34
N ASP A 56 11.10 -3.07 11.64
CA ASP A 56 10.79 -4.09 10.62
C ASP A 56 9.54 -3.75 9.80
N ARG A 57 8.74 -2.80 10.28
CA ARG A 57 7.53 -2.32 9.63
C ARG A 57 7.89 -1.37 8.51
N PHE A 58 7.26 -1.52 7.35
CA PHE A 58 7.41 -0.59 6.25
C PHE A 58 6.08 0.04 5.84
N THR A 59 6.16 1.13 5.08
CA THR A 59 4.98 1.92 4.68
C THR A 59 4.77 1.79 3.18
N LEU A 60 3.54 1.44 2.78
CA LEU A 60 3.12 1.43 1.38
C LEU A 60 2.92 2.86 0.86
N ILE A 61 2.80 3.01 -0.45
CA ILE A 61 2.61 4.32 -1.10
C ILE A 61 1.35 5.07 -0.62
N ASN A 62 0.33 4.33 -0.20
CA ASN A 62 -0.92 4.88 0.36
C ASN A 62 -0.83 5.26 1.85
N GLY A 63 0.34 5.11 2.49
CA GLY A 63 0.58 5.42 3.89
C GLY A 63 0.30 4.27 4.87
N GLU A 64 -0.27 3.16 4.41
CA GLU A 64 -0.54 1.98 5.23
C GLU A 64 0.74 1.27 5.66
N LYS A 65 0.72 0.68 6.84
CA LYS A 65 1.91 0.09 7.47
C LYS A 65 1.82 -1.42 7.54
N VAL A 66 2.64 -2.08 6.74
CA VAL A 66 2.73 -3.55 6.69
C VAL A 66 3.61 -4.09 7.80
N LEU A 67 3.16 -5.18 8.43
CA LEU A 67 3.90 -5.97 9.41
C LEU A 67 4.39 -7.26 8.73
N PRO A 68 5.65 -7.37 8.31
CA PRO A 68 6.17 -8.52 7.57
C PRO A 68 6.18 -9.82 8.36
N LEU A 69 6.59 -9.76 9.63
CA LEU A 69 6.90 -10.96 10.42
C LEU A 69 5.75 -11.97 10.56
N PRO A 70 4.48 -11.58 10.74
CA PRO A 70 3.38 -12.54 10.76
C PRO A 70 3.22 -13.32 9.46
N ILE A 71 3.39 -12.65 8.32
CA ILE A 71 3.31 -13.24 6.98
C ILE A 71 4.49 -14.19 6.77
N GLU A 72 5.71 -13.69 6.98
CA GLU A 72 6.95 -14.47 6.86
C GLU A 72 6.95 -15.67 7.80
N GLY A 73 6.51 -15.47 9.04
CA GLY A 73 6.46 -16.53 10.05
C GLY A 73 5.48 -17.64 9.69
N ARG A 74 4.37 -17.32 9.02
CA ARG A 74 3.43 -18.34 8.54
C ARG A 74 4.01 -19.14 7.37
N ILE A 75 4.58 -18.45 6.39
CA ILE A 75 5.16 -19.08 5.20
C ILE A 75 6.36 -19.98 5.57
N ARG A 76 7.20 -19.55 6.51
CA ARG A 76 8.36 -20.34 6.99
C ARG A 76 8.01 -21.62 7.76
N GLN A 77 6.74 -21.84 8.10
CA GLN A 77 6.32 -23.10 8.73
C GLN A 77 6.30 -24.27 7.74
N GLU A 78 6.31 -23.97 6.44
CA GLU A 78 6.30 -24.98 5.41
C GLU A 78 7.70 -25.59 5.23
N GLU A 79 7.78 -26.92 5.25
CA GLU A 79 9.05 -27.63 5.19
C GLU A 79 9.86 -27.41 3.90
N ILE A 80 9.19 -27.02 2.80
CA ILE A 80 9.82 -26.70 1.52
C ILE A 80 10.42 -25.29 1.48
N VAL A 81 10.20 -24.47 2.52
CA VAL A 81 10.67 -23.09 2.63
C VAL A 81 11.86 -23.00 3.58
N LYS A 82 12.94 -22.38 3.11
CA LYS A 82 14.12 -22.06 3.90
C LYS A 82 13.97 -20.67 4.55
N GLU A 83 13.45 -19.71 3.78
CA GLU A 83 13.22 -18.34 4.25
C GLU A 83 12.08 -17.67 3.47
N ALA A 84 11.41 -16.72 4.12
CA ALA A 84 10.43 -15.85 3.49
C ALA A 84 10.69 -14.42 3.95
N ILE A 85 10.75 -13.48 3.01
CA ILE A 85 11.14 -12.09 3.25
C ILE A 85 10.16 -11.19 2.49
N VAL A 86 9.29 -10.50 3.22
CA VAL A 86 8.30 -9.59 2.64
C VAL A 86 8.98 -8.26 2.30
N TYR A 87 8.69 -7.73 1.12
CA TYR A 87 9.17 -6.46 0.59
C TYR A 87 8.01 -5.57 0.14
N GLY A 88 8.24 -4.28 -0.18
CA GLY A 88 7.20 -3.40 -0.70
C GLY A 88 7.18 -1.99 -0.13
N GLU A 89 8.27 -1.52 0.49
CA GLU A 89 8.34 -0.14 0.99
C GLU A 89 8.14 0.86 -0.16
N GLY A 90 7.18 1.79 0.02
CA GLY A 90 6.81 2.79 -0.99
C GLY A 90 6.09 2.23 -2.22
N ARG A 91 5.67 0.96 -2.21
CA ARG A 91 4.95 0.30 -3.29
C ARG A 91 3.44 0.20 -3.03
N SER A 92 2.69 -0.16 -4.07
CA SER A 92 1.23 -0.31 -4.00
C SER A 92 0.80 -1.51 -3.15
N TYR A 93 1.59 -2.58 -3.18
CA TYR A 93 1.34 -3.84 -2.46
C TYR A 93 2.62 -4.41 -1.88
N PRO A 94 2.54 -5.21 -0.81
CA PRO A 94 3.66 -6.04 -0.41
C PRO A 94 3.85 -7.21 -1.38
N GLY A 95 5.11 -7.58 -1.61
CA GLY A 95 5.50 -8.83 -2.23
C GLY A 95 6.30 -9.69 -1.27
N VAL A 96 6.64 -10.92 -1.66
CA VAL A 96 7.45 -11.82 -0.84
C VAL A 96 8.50 -12.57 -1.67
N LEU A 97 9.74 -12.53 -1.19
CA LEU A 97 10.82 -13.41 -1.63
C LEU A 97 10.73 -14.72 -0.84
N ILE A 98 10.61 -15.85 -1.51
CA ILE A 98 10.56 -17.17 -0.84
C ILE A 98 11.75 -18.00 -1.31
N VAL A 99 12.64 -18.31 -0.39
CA VAL A 99 13.82 -19.14 -0.65
C VAL A 99 13.44 -20.59 -0.47
N LYS A 100 13.67 -21.41 -1.50
CA LYS A 100 13.45 -22.87 -1.44
C LYS A 100 14.34 -23.50 -0.36
N ALA A 101 13.81 -24.48 0.35
CA ALA A 101 14.64 -25.37 1.15
C ALA A 101 15.39 -26.37 0.26
N ASP A 102 16.47 -26.97 0.75
CA ASP A 102 17.29 -27.90 0.00
C ASP A 102 16.48 -29.10 -0.54
N ARG A 103 15.46 -29.55 0.20
CA ARG A 103 14.52 -30.61 -0.23
C ARG A 103 13.62 -30.23 -1.40
N ALA A 104 13.51 -28.95 -1.71
CA ALA A 104 12.72 -28.41 -2.82
C ALA A 104 13.61 -27.86 -3.96
N ALA A 105 14.93 -28.11 -3.92
CA ALA A 105 15.88 -27.57 -4.89
C ALA A 105 15.58 -28.02 -6.33
N GLU A 106 15.14 -29.28 -6.52
CA GLU A 106 14.81 -29.85 -7.83
C GLU A 106 13.39 -29.53 -8.34
N MET A 107 12.59 -28.86 -7.51
CA MET A 107 11.20 -28.49 -7.86
C MET A 107 11.20 -27.33 -8.83
N SER A 108 10.38 -27.35 -9.89
CA SER A 108 10.21 -26.16 -10.75
C SER A 108 9.61 -24.99 -9.94
N ASP A 109 9.75 -23.78 -10.45
CA ASP A 109 9.21 -22.60 -9.76
C ASP A 109 7.68 -22.60 -9.77
N GLU A 110 7.06 -23.09 -10.84
CA GLU A 110 5.61 -23.25 -10.96
C GLU A 110 5.08 -24.28 -9.95
N GLU A 111 5.69 -25.45 -9.87
CA GLU A 111 5.31 -26.50 -8.91
C GLU A 111 5.51 -26.03 -7.48
N PHE A 112 6.62 -25.33 -7.20
CA PHE A 112 6.89 -24.76 -5.88
C PHE A 112 5.85 -23.70 -5.52
N LEU A 113 5.49 -22.80 -6.46
CA LEU A 113 4.49 -21.76 -6.23
C LEU A 113 3.10 -22.36 -5.95
N GLU A 114 2.68 -23.37 -6.70
CA GLU A 114 1.41 -24.04 -6.45
C GLU A 114 1.36 -24.68 -5.06
N ARG A 115 2.45 -25.29 -4.66
CA ARG A 115 2.54 -26.00 -3.37
C ARG A 115 2.62 -25.04 -2.17
N ILE A 116 3.26 -23.88 -2.31
CA ILE A 116 3.38 -22.91 -1.24
C ILE A 116 2.20 -21.95 -1.17
N TRP A 117 1.45 -21.77 -2.26
CA TRP A 117 0.38 -20.79 -2.35
C TRP A 117 -0.68 -20.92 -1.24
N PRO A 118 -1.15 -22.11 -0.81
CA PRO A 118 -2.08 -22.22 0.32
C PRO A 118 -1.55 -21.61 1.63
N ALA A 119 -0.24 -21.67 1.86
CA ALA A 119 0.36 -21.04 3.04
C ALA A 119 0.41 -19.50 2.92
N VAL A 120 0.61 -18.98 1.71
CA VAL A 120 0.51 -17.54 1.44
C VAL A 120 -0.94 -17.06 1.61
N GLU A 121 -1.92 -17.82 1.11
CA GLU A 121 -3.35 -17.52 1.29
C GLU A 121 -3.76 -17.53 2.76
N ASP A 122 -3.28 -18.50 3.54
CA ASP A 122 -3.53 -18.55 4.98
C ASP A 122 -2.89 -17.34 5.70
N ALA A 123 -1.68 -16.92 5.31
CA ALA A 123 -1.07 -15.69 5.81
C ALA A 123 -1.92 -14.46 5.43
N ASN A 124 -2.36 -14.37 4.18
CA ASN A 124 -3.20 -13.29 3.66
C ASN A 124 -4.57 -13.21 4.36
N SER A 125 -5.16 -14.36 4.70
CA SER A 125 -6.46 -14.41 5.40
C SER A 125 -6.43 -13.78 6.79
N ARG A 126 -5.25 -13.73 7.41
CA ARG A 126 -4.99 -13.17 8.75
C ARG A 126 -4.44 -11.76 8.70
N ALA A 127 -4.06 -11.29 7.52
CA ALA A 127 -3.48 -9.97 7.30
C ALA A 127 -4.58 -8.95 6.96
N GLU A 128 -4.33 -7.69 7.29
CA GLU A 128 -5.13 -6.58 6.82
C GLU A 128 -5.17 -6.57 5.27
N SER A 129 -6.23 -6.06 4.69
CA SER A 129 -6.45 -6.10 3.24
C SER A 129 -5.27 -5.54 2.44
N PHE A 130 -4.71 -4.41 2.89
CA PHE A 130 -3.55 -3.75 2.28
C PHE A 130 -2.22 -4.50 2.48
N SER A 131 -2.16 -5.45 3.41
CA SER A 131 -0.96 -6.25 3.71
C SER A 131 -0.93 -7.60 2.98
N ARG A 132 -1.95 -7.91 2.18
CA ARG A 132 -2.04 -9.17 1.44
C ARG A 132 -1.08 -9.18 0.27
N VAL A 133 -0.38 -10.30 0.11
CA VAL A 133 0.59 -10.52 -0.96
C VAL A 133 -0.12 -11.08 -2.19
N PRO A 134 -0.13 -10.38 -3.34
CA PRO A 134 -0.60 -10.93 -4.61
C PRO A 134 0.29 -12.08 -5.09
N LYS A 135 -0.29 -13.05 -5.81
CA LYS A 135 0.44 -14.21 -6.33
C LYS A 135 1.56 -13.80 -7.29
N GLU A 136 1.32 -12.78 -8.06
CA GLU A 136 2.23 -12.21 -9.04
C GLU A 136 3.46 -11.52 -8.42
N LEU A 137 3.36 -11.13 -7.13
CA LEU A 137 4.45 -10.51 -6.38
C LEU A 137 5.18 -11.52 -5.47
N VAL A 138 5.00 -12.83 -5.73
CA VAL A 138 5.81 -13.89 -5.12
C VAL A 138 7.03 -14.15 -6.00
N ILE A 139 8.22 -13.90 -5.45
CA ILE A 139 9.50 -14.17 -6.13
C ILE A 139 10.12 -15.41 -5.50
N ILE A 140 10.39 -16.42 -6.32
CA ILE A 140 11.00 -17.68 -5.88
C ILE A 140 12.51 -17.57 -6.02
N VAL A 141 13.22 -17.87 -4.94
CA VAL A 141 14.68 -17.84 -4.86
C VAL A 141 15.18 -19.28 -4.69
N GLN A 142 16.19 -19.66 -5.45
CA GLN A 142 16.74 -21.03 -5.43
C GLN A 142 17.44 -21.33 -4.09
N ALA A 143 17.45 -22.61 -3.69
CA ALA A 143 17.92 -23.08 -2.39
C ALA A 143 19.39 -22.76 -2.10
N ASP A 144 20.24 -22.79 -3.15
CA ASP A 144 21.68 -22.52 -3.11
C ASP A 144 22.04 -21.03 -3.14
N THR A 145 21.05 -20.15 -3.33
CA THR A 145 21.29 -18.71 -3.40
C THR A 145 21.74 -18.15 -2.05
N ALA A 146 22.93 -17.57 -2.03
CA ALA A 146 23.44 -16.88 -0.86
C ALA A 146 22.76 -15.49 -0.72
N TYR A 147 22.42 -15.13 0.50
CA TYR A 147 21.88 -13.80 0.83
C TYR A 147 22.42 -13.30 2.17
N PRO A 148 22.48 -11.97 2.40
CA PRO A 148 23.05 -11.37 3.60
C PRO A 148 22.36 -11.81 4.89
N ARG A 149 23.15 -12.33 5.85
CA ARG A 149 22.69 -12.77 7.16
C ARG A 149 23.54 -12.17 8.27
N THR A 150 22.95 -12.04 9.45
CA THR A 150 23.67 -11.75 10.70
C THR A 150 24.43 -12.97 11.17
N ASP A 151 25.35 -12.79 12.13
CA ASP A 151 26.04 -13.89 12.80
C ASP A 151 25.10 -14.90 13.47
N LYS A 152 23.87 -14.48 13.80
CA LYS A 152 22.82 -15.33 14.36
C LYS A 152 22.01 -16.08 13.30
N GLY A 153 22.33 -15.88 12.00
CA GLY A 153 21.67 -16.54 10.89
C GLY A 153 20.38 -15.89 10.40
N THR A 154 19.92 -14.79 10.99
CA THR A 154 18.77 -14.03 10.50
C THR A 154 19.17 -13.19 9.29
N PHE A 155 18.28 -13.03 8.30
CA PHE A 155 18.55 -12.18 7.14
C PHE A 155 18.58 -10.68 7.52
N ILE A 156 19.28 -9.90 6.71
CA ILE A 156 19.36 -8.44 6.85
C ILE A 156 18.56 -7.81 5.70
N ARG A 157 17.39 -7.22 5.99
CA ARG A 157 16.41 -6.77 5.00
C ARG A 157 16.98 -5.90 3.89
N VAL A 158 17.56 -4.76 4.24
CA VAL A 158 18.02 -3.78 3.25
C VAL A 158 19.06 -4.34 2.27
N PRO A 159 20.11 -5.06 2.71
CA PRO A 159 21.01 -5.75 1.79
C PRO A 159 20.34 -6.82 0.92
N VAL A 160 19.35 -7.56 1.45
CA VAL A 160 18.59 -8.54 0.65
C VAL A 160 17.79 -7.83 -0.44
N TYR A 161 17.08 -6.75 -0.13
CA TYR A 161 16.32 -5.99 -1.13
C TYR A 161 17.21 -5.44 -2.24
N ARG A 162 18.42 -4.97 -1.92
CA ARG A 162 19.41 -4.51 -2.92
C ARG A 162 19.90 -5.64 -3.80
N GLN A 163 20.11 -6.83 -3.23
CA GLN A 163 20.55 -7.99 -4.00
C GLN A 163 19.51 -8.43 -5.02
N PHE A 164 18.22 -8.38 -4.68
CA PHE A 164 17.10 -8.80 -5.52
C PHE A 164 16.34 -7.61 -6.13
N GLU A 165 16.97 -6.44 -6.21
CA GLU A 165 16.33 -5.21 -6.71
C GLU A 165 15.77 -5.38 -8.12
N LYS A 166 16.51 -6.06 -9.00
CA LYS A 166 16.08 -6.27 -10.39
C LYS A 166 14.86 -7.18 -10.49
N GLU A 167 14.83 -8.25 -9.72
CA GLU A 167 13.70 -9.19 -9.66
C GLU A 167 12.48 -8.52 -9.04
N ILE A 168 12.67 -7.73 -8.00
CA ILE A 168 11.62 -6.95 -7.35
C ILE A 168 11.03 -5.92 -8.33
N GLU A 169 11.88 -5.13 -9.00
CA GLU A 169 11.41 -4.15 -9.99
C GLU A 169 10.68 -4.83 -11.16
N ALA A 170 11.20 -5.96 -11.66
CA ALA A 170 10.57 -6.71 -12.73
C ALA A 170 9.18 -7.27 -12.30
N ALA A 171 9.05 -7.76 -11.07
CA ALA A 171 7.78 -8.24 -10.54
C ALA A 171 6.74 -7.12 -10.44
N TYR A 172 7.12 -5.95 -9.94
CA TYR A 172 6.23 -4.79 -9.91
C TYR A 172 5.90 -4.28 -11.31
N ALA A 173 6.88 -4.19 -12.20
CA ALA A 173 6.64 -3.77 -13.58
C ALA A 173 5.63 -4.68 -14.28
N ALA A 174 5.75 -5.99 -14.09
CA ALA A 174 4.80 -6.97 -14.62
C ALA A 174 3.41 -6.84 -13.96
N TYR A 175 3.37 -6.69 -12.63
CA TYR A 175 2.12 -6.56 -11.87
C TYR A 175 1.38 -5.26 -12.17
N GLU A 176 2.09 -4.15 -12.28
CA GLU A 176 1.53 -2.81 -12.54
C GLU A 176 1.29 -2.55 -14.04
N GLY A 177 1.52 -3.55 -14.90
CA GLY A 177 1.32 -3.41 -16.35
C GLY A 177 2.30 -2.42 -17.01
N GLN A 178 3.49 -2.20 -16.42
CA GLN A 178 4.55 -1.41 -17.02
C GLN A 178 5.35 -2.19 -18.10
N GLY A 179 5.08 -3.49 -18.26
CA GLY A 179 5.57 -4.27 -19.39
C GLY A 179 4.82 -3.91 -20.67
N ASP A 180 5.46 -4.13 -21.84
CA ASP A 180 4.93 -3.88 -23.19
C ASP A 180 3.65 -4.67 -23.56
N GLN A 181 2.98 -5.29 -22.62
CA GLN A 181 1.70 -5.93 -22.86
C GLN A 181 0.61 -4.87 -22.88
N GLN A 182 0.26 -4.42 -24.08
CA GLN A 182 -0.99 -3.71 -24.33
C GLN A 182 -2.15 -4.58 -23.80
N GLY A 183 -3.01 -3.98 -22.97
CA GLY A 183 -4.26 -4.60 -22.61
C GLY A 183 -4.99 -5.04 -23.88
N ALA A 184 -5.50 -6.27 -23.86
CA ALA A 184 -6.11 -6.87 -25.05
C ALA A 184 -7.59 -6.51 -25.22
N LEU A 185 -8.25 -5.96 -24.19
CA LEU A 185 -9.67 -5.70 -24.19
C LEU A 185 -9.98 -4.34 -24.82
N GLN A 186 -10.59 -4.38 -26.00
CA GLN A 186 -11.11 -3.18 -26.69
C GLN A 186 -12.61 -3.04 -26.37
N LEU A 187 -12.91 -2.46 -25.22
CA LEU A 187 -14.27 -2.20 -24.76
C LEU A 187 -14.59 -0.72 -24.92
N GLU A 188 -15.87 -0.40 -25.22
CA GLU A 188 -16.36 0.96 -25.43
C GLU A 188 -17.76 1.15 -24.83
N GLY A 189 -18.11 2.39 -24.49
CA GLY A 189 -19.46 2.76 -24.04
C GLY A 189 -19.96 1.89 -22.88
N GLU A 190 -21.18 1.39 -23.06
CA GLU A 190 -21.85 0.58 -22.04
C GLU A 190 -21.14 -0.75 -21.72
N GLU A 191 -20.39 -1.34 -22.67
CA GLU A 191 -19.63 -2.57 -22.43
C GLU A 191 -18.44 -2.30 -21.49
N LEU A 192 -17.75 -1.18 -21.69
CA LEU A 192 -16.68 -0.75 -20.82
C LEU A 192 -17.21 -0.42 -19.42
N GLU A 193 -18.30 0.33 -19.32
CA GLU A 193 -18.94 0.65 -18.03
C GLU A 193 -19.35 -0.63 -17.27
N ALA A 194 -20.01 -1.55 -17.94
CA ALA A 194 -20.44 -2.84 -17.35
C ALA A 194 -19.23 -3.68 -16.89
N TYR A 195 -18.15 -3.69 -17.68
CA TYR A 195 -16.93 -4.37 -17.32
C TYR A 195 -16.32 -3.76 -16.06
N LEU A 196 -16.17 -2.42 -15.99
CA LEU A 196 -15.59 -1.71 -14.84
C LEU A 196 -16.40 -1.92 -13.56
N ILE A 197 -17.75 -1.85 -13.63
CA ILE A 197 -18.63 -2.14 -12.49
C ILE A 197 -18.40 -3.58 -11.99
N ARG A 198 -18.37 -4.56 -12.89
CA ARG A 198 -18.15 -5.96 -12.53
C ARG A 198 -16.79 -6.14 -11.83
N GLN A 199 -15.71 -5.56 -12.38
CA GLN A 199 -14.39 -5.69 -11.76
C GLN A 199 -14.32 -5.02 -10.39
N LEU A 200 -14.91 -3.84 -10.22
CA LEU A 200 -14.99 -3.15 -8.93
C LEU A 200 -15.77 -3.96 -7.89
N ASN A 201 -16.90 -4.56 -8.30
CA ASN A 201 -17.70 -5.36 -7.39
C ASN A 201 -17.04 -6.70 -7.04
N ASP A 202 -16.53 -7.43 -8.05
CA ASP A 202 -16.03 -8.80 -7.87
C ASP A 202 -14.63 -8.84 -7.22
N LYS A 203 -13.73 -7.95 -7.66
CA LYS A 203 -12.32 -7.96 -7.23
C LYS A 203 -12.04 -6.96 -6.11
N CYS A 204 -12.73 -5.82 -6.12
CA CYS A 204 -12.52 -4.77 -5.15
C CYS A 204 -13.59 -4.76 -4.03
N GLY A 205 -14.64 -5.58 -4.13
CA GLY A 205 -15.68 -5.66 -3.10
C GLY A 205 -16.55 -4.41 -2.98
N ALA A 206 -16.58 -3.56 -4.01
CA ALA A 206 -17.47 -2.43 -4.11
C ALA A 206 -18.93 -2.90 -4.24
N ARG A 207 -19.88 -2.00 -4.09
CA ARG A 207 -21.33 -2.27 -4.23
C ARG A 207 -21.98 -1.29 -5.20
N LEU A 208 -21.39 -1.17 -6.39
CA LEU A 208 -21.88 -0.32 -7.44
C LEU A 208 -23.02 -1.00 -8.20
N SER A 209 -24.13 -0.30 -8.38
CA SER A 209 -25.30 -0.75 -9.15
C SER A 209 -25.53 0.12 -10.40
N SER A 210 -24.89 1.28 -10.50
CA SER A 210 -25.03 2.23 -11.62
C SER A 210 -23.66 2.87 -11.95
N PRO A 211 -23.41 3.20 -13.24
CA PRO A 211 -22.19 3.89 -13.66
C PRO A 211 -22.03 5.31 -13.07
N GLU A 212 -23.10 5.94 -12.65
CA GLU A 212 -23.12 7.29 -12.08
C GLU A 212 -22.87 7.31 -10.57
N GLU A 213 -22.90 6.17 -9.90
CA GLU A 213 -22.63 6.09 -8.45
C GLU A 213 -21.20 6.51 -8.12
N ASP A 214 -21.09 7.32 -7.08
CA ASP A 214 -19.80 7.75 -6.56
C ASP A 214 -19.04 6.56 -5.94
N PHE A 215 -17.77 6.36 -6.33
CA PHE A 215 -16.94 5.27 -5.88
C PHE A 215 -16.82 5.20 -4.36
N PHE A 216 -16.56 6.35 -3.74
CA PHE A 216 -16.29 6.43 -2.31
C PHE A 216 -17.55 6.28 -1.47
N ALA A 217 -18.67 6.82 -1.95
CA ALA A 217 -19.98 6.61 -1.32
C ALA A 217 -20.40 5.14 -1.38
N SER A 218 -19.97 4.39 -2.40
CA SER A 218 -20.25 2.95 -2.59
C SER A 218 -19.22 2.05 -1.91
N GLY A 219 -18.30 2.61 -1.11
CA GLY A 219 -17.35 1.88 -0.27
C GLY A 219 -16.02 1.52 -0.94
N VAL A 220 -15.69 2.16 -2.08
CA VAL A 220 -14.36 2.04 -2.70
C VAL A 220 -13.34 2.80 -1.84
N ASP A 221 -12.29 2.12 -1.42
CA ASP A 221 -11.19 2.70 -0.65
C ASP A 221 -9.92 2.94 -1.51
N SER A 222 -8.90 3.51 -0.91
CA SER A 222 -7.64 3.82 -1.60
C SER A 222 -6.93 2.59 -2.16
N LEU A 223 -7.04 1.45 -1.50
CA LEU A 223 -6.46 0.20 -1.98
C LEU A 223 -7.18 -0.31 -3.23
N GLN A 224 -8.51 -0.26 -3.21
CA GLN A 224 -9.34 -0.64 -4.33
C GLN A 224 -9.13 0.26 -5.55
N CYS A 225 -8.86 1.57 -5.33
CA CYS A 225 -8.47 2.49 -6.40
C CYS A 225 -7.17 2.04 -7.09
N ILE A 226 -6.17 1.64 -6.32
CA ILE A 226 -4.88 1.17 -6.85
C ILE A 226 -5.07 -0.18 -7.58
N GLN A 227 -5.87 -1.09 -7.01
CA GLN A 227 -6.19 -2.38 -7.63
C GLN A 227 -6.86 -2.18 -9.00
N MET A 228 -7.84 -1.30 -9.05
CA MET A 228 -8.55 -1.02 -10.28
C MET A 228 -7.68 -0.33 -11.32
N TRP A 229 -6.84 0.62 -10.91
CA TRP A 229 -5.86 1.25 -11.80
C TRP A 229 -4.90 0.22 -12.41
N SER A 230 -4.32 -0.68 -11.61
CA SER A 230 -3.43 -1.74 -12.09
C SER A 230 -4.15 -2.70 -13.05
N LEU A 231 -5.41 -3.05 -12.74
CA LEU A 231 -6.25 -3.91 -13.59
C LEU A 231 -6.53 -3.25 -14.93
N ILE A 232 -6.90 -1.97 -14.95
CA ILE A 232 -7.17 -1.21 -16.18
C ILE A 232 -5.92 -1.21 -17.06
N LYS A 233 -4.76 -0.89 -16.52
CA LYS A 233 -3.49 -0.87 -17.27
C LYS A 233 -3.14 -2.20 -17.89
N ARG A 234 -3.44 -3.30 -17.21
CA ARG A 234 -3.12 -4.65 -17.63
C ARG A 234 -4.11 -5.21 -18.65
N GLU A 235 -5.40 -4.95 -18.48
CA GLU A 235 -6.44 -5.64 -19.23
C GLU A 235 -7.06 -4.81 -20.36
N ILE A 236 -7.12 -3.47 -20.24
CA ILE A 236 -7.76 -2.60 -21.21
C ILE A 236 -6.74 -2.03 -22.21
N ASP A 237 -7.08 -2.09 -23.50
CA ASP A 237 -6.32 -1.43 -24.54
C ASP A 237 -6.51 0.10 -24.44
N LEU A 238 -5.42 0.80 -24.14
CA LEU A 238 -5.35 2.26 -24.06
C LEU A 238 -4.63 2.89 -25.26
N GLY A 239 -4.53 2.18 -26.38
CA GLY A 239 -3.84 2.68 -27.58
C GLY A 239 -2.33 2.90 -27.38
N GLY A 240 -1.68 2.09 -26.55
CA GLY A 240 -0.26 2.22 -26.21
C GLY A 240 0.07 3.36 -25.24
N ARG A 241 -0.96 3.94 -24.58
CA ARG A 241 -0.79 5.07 -23.64
C ARG A 241 -0.96 4.67 -22.17
N GLN A 242 -0.69 3.42 -21.83
CA GLN A 242 -0.80 2.92 -20.46
C GLN A 242 0.01 3.72 -19.44
N SER A 243 1.17 4.26 -19.86
CA SER A 243 2.01 5.11 -19.02
C SER A 243 1.41 6.48 -18.69
N GLN A 244 0.44 6.94 -19.50
CA GLN A 244 -0.25 8.21 -19.29
C GLN A 244 -1.44 8.09 -18.32
N LEU A 245 -1.91 6.87 -18.02
CA LEU A 245 -2.96 6.66 -17.03
C LEU A 245 -2.45 6.96 -15.63
N GLY A 246 -2.88 8.09 -15.07
CA GLY A 246 -2.52 8.53 -13.73
C GLY A 246 -3.00 7.56 -12.64
N GLN A 247 -2.20 7.36 -11.60
CA GLN A 247 -2.56 6.50 -10.47
C GLN A 247 -3.79 7.00 -9.70
N ASN A 248 -4.07 8.30 -9.80
CA ASN A 248 -5.22 8.95 -9.15
C ASN A 248 -6.48 8.98 -10.02
N VAL A 249 -6.52 8.30 -11.16
CA VAL A 249 -7.62 8.39 -12.12
C VAL A 249 -9.00 8.13 -11.51
N LEU A 250 -9.13 7.20 -10.55
CA LEU A 250 -10.41 6.95 -9.88
C LEU A 250 -10.84 8.13 -8.99
N TYR A 251 -9.88 8.81 -8.35
CA TYR A 251 -10.16 10.01 -7.56
C TYR A 251 -10.58 11.19 -8.45
N GLU A 252 -9.95 11.33 -9.60
CA GLU A 252 -10.22 12.40 -10.57
C GLU A 252 -11.56 12.22 -11.26
N THR A 253 -11.97 10.98 -11.51
CA THR A 253 -13.21 10.68 -12.22
C THR A 253 -14.43 10.49 -11.30
N GLY A 254 -14.25 9.94 -10.12
CA GLY A 254 -15.25 9.79 -9.06
C GLY A 254 -16.36 8.76 -9.34
N ASN A 255 -16.59 8.33 -10.58
CA ASN A 255 -17.57 7.31 -10.95
C ASN A 255 -17.18 6.57 -12.24
N VAL A 256 -17.84 5.43 -12.50
CA VAL A 256 -17.52 4.56 -13.65
C VAL A 256 -17.74 5.27 -14.99
N LYS A 257 -18.80 6.07 -15.13
CA LYS A 257 -19.12 6.75 -16.38
C LYS A 257 -18.05 7.75 -16.80
N LEU A 258 -17.53 8.53 -15.84
CA LEU A 258 -16.45 9.48 -16.11
C LEU A 258 -15.12 8.75 -16.34
N LEU A 259 -14.90 7.66 -15.61
CA LEU A 259 -13.72 6.80 -15.81
C LEU A 259 -13.72 6.20 -17.22
N ALA A 260 -14.82 5.59 -17.66
CA ALA A 260 -14.93 5.03 -19.01
C ALA A 260 -14.62 6.06 -20.10
N ARG A 261 -15.23 7.25 -20.01
CA ARG A 261 -14.95 8.38 -20.94
C ARG A 261 -13.47 8.80 -20.91
N HIS A 262 -12.85 8.84 -19.75
CA HIS A 262 -11.44 9.17 -19.62
C HIS A 262 -10.56 8.14 -20.34
N LEU A 263 -10.84 6.84 -20.16
CA LEU A 263 -10.10 5.75 -20.81
C LEU A 263 -10.27 5.77 -22.34
N GLU A 264 -11.47 6.07 -22.84
CA GLU A 264 -11.74 6.21 -24.28
C GLU A 264 -10.96 7.39 -24.88
N LYS A 265 -10.98 8.55 -24.24
CA LYS A 265 -10.21 9.72 -24.65
C LYS A 265 -8.70 9.41 -24.65
N LEU A 266 -8.23 8.75 -23.60
CA LEU A 266 -6.83 8.34 -23.51
C LEU A 266 -6.46 7.41 -24.67
N ARG A 267 -7.33 6.44 -25.02
CA ARG A 267 -7.10 5.50 -26.13
C ARG A 267 -7.06 6.21 -27.48
N THR A 268 -7.98 7.15 -27.74
CA THR A 268 -8.03 7.90 -29.02
C THR A 268 -6.95 8.96 -29.13
N GLY A 269 -6.37 9.40 -28.01
CA GLY A 269 -5.39 10.49 -27.96
C GLY A 269 -6.02 11.86 -28.12
N GLU A 270 -7.33 11.96 -27.90
CA GLU A 270 -7.95 13.25 -27.75
C GLU A 270 -7.44 13.89 -26.48
N ASP A 271 -6.74 15.03 -26.63
CA ASP A 271 -6.28 15.80 -25.48
C ASP A 271 -7.51 16.09 -24.61
N SER A 272 -7.47 15.60 -23.36
CA SER A 272 -8.35 16.15 -22.37
C SER A 272 -8.04 17.64 -22.35
N GLU A 273 -9.00 18.50 -22.76
CA GLU A 273 -8.95 19.89 -22.36
C GLU A 273 -8.61 19.84 -20.87
N VAL A 274 -7.46 20.42 -20.53
CA VAL A 274 -7.04 20.57 -19.13
C VAL A 274 -8.17 21.42 -18.53
N GLU A 275 -9.19 20.76 -17.97
CA GLU A 275 -10.16 21.48 -17.14
C GLU A 275 -9.32 22.24 -16.15
N ASP A 276 -9.41 23.56 -16.20
CA ASP A 276 -8.65 24.44 -15.34
C ASP A 276 -8.84 23.92 -13.91
N GLN A 277 -7.79 23.32 -13.34
CA GLN A 277 -7.83 22.71 -12.00
C GLN A 277 -8.38 23.69 -10.99
N LEU A 278 -8.16 25.00 -11.23
CA LEU A 278 -8.73 26.08 -10.43
C LEU A 278 -10.27 26.15 -10.57
N GLN A 279 -10.82 25.87 -11.74
CA GLN A 279 -12.27 25.84 -11.96
C GLN A 279 -12.89 24.60 -11.33
N VAL A 280 -12.25 23.45 -11.41
CA VAL A 280 -12.69 22.21 -10.72
C VAL A 280 -12.67 22.43 -9.20
N MET A 281 -11.62 23.01 -8.65
CA MET A 281 -11.56 23.37 -7.22
C MET A 281 -12.67 24.35 -6.82
N LYS A 282 -12.94 25.38 -7.62
CA LYS A 282 -14.02 26.32 -7.36
C LYS A 282 -15.39 25.62 -7.36
N ASN A 283 -15.62 24.72 -8.31
CA ASN A 283 -16.86 23.96 -8.41
C ASN A 283 -17.04 23.01 -7.21
N LEU A 284 -15.97 22.35 -6.75
CA LEU A 284 -15.98 21.50 -5.56
C LEU A 284 -16.25 22.32 -4.29
N VAL A 285 -15.58 23.46 -4.14
CA VAL A 285 -15.83 24.37 -3.03
C VAL A 285 -17.29 24.84 -3.05
N ALA A 286 -17.84 25.25 -4.19
CA ALA A 286 -19.25 25.68 -4.32
C ALA A 286 -20.24 24.54 -4.03
N LYS A 287 -19.88 23.28 -4.34
CA LYS A 287 -20.72 22.10 -4.08
C LYS A 287 -20.79 21.71 -2.61
N TYR A 288 -19.66 21.82 -1.89
CA TYR A 288 -19.54 21.28 -0.53
C TYR A 288 -19.44 22.34 0.56
N SER A 289 -19.38 23.62 0.22
CA SER A 289 -19.31 24.71 1.20
C SER A 289 -20.11 25.93 0.72
N SER A 290 -20.93 26.49 1.60
CA SER A 290 -21.53 27.82 1.44
C SER A 290 -20.67 28.81 2.19
N PHE A 291 -19.64 29.39 1.55
CA PHE A 291 -18.94 30.54 2.11
C PHE A 291 -19.68 31.81 1.69
N GLU A 292 -20.12 32.58 2.66
CA GLU A 292 -20.48 33.99 2.38
C GLU A 292 -19.21 34.73 1.93
N PRO A 293 -19.28 35.48 0.79
CA PRO A 293 -18.10 36.21 0.34
C PRO A 293 -17.65 37.18 1.42
N HIS A 294 -16.41 37.07 1.83
CA HIS A 294 -15.80 37.95 2.82
C HIS A 294 -15.74 39.37 2.24
N VAL A 295 -16.41 40.30 2.86
CA VAL A 295 -16.31 41.75 2.48
C VAL A 295 -14.95 42.26 2.99
N ALA A 296 -14.06 42.59 2.06
CA ALA A 296 -12.77 43.15 2.39
C ALA A 296 -12.94 44.41 3.25
N GLY A 297 -12.43 44.39 4.48
CA GLY A 297 -12.50 45.51 5.46
C GLY A 297 -13.28 45.22 6.74
N SER A 298 -13.95 44.06 6.88
CA SER A 298 -14.74 43.68 8.05
C SER A 298 -13.97 42.87 9.11
N VAL A 299 -12.73 42.47 8.87
CA VAL A 299 -11.86 41.76 9.83
C VAL A 299 -10.61 42.59 10.09
N PRO A 300 -10.19 42.77 11.34
CA PRO A 300 -8.87 43.33 11.63
C PRO A 300 -7.82 42.46 10.95
N GLN A 301 -6.86 43.06 10.24
CA GLN A 301 -5.75 42.32 9.68
C GLN A 301 -5.07 41.53 10.80
N PRO A 302 -4.84 40.22 10.66
CA PRO A 302 -4.11 39.48 11.67
C PRO A 302 -2.70 40.08 11.78
N GLU A 303 -2.23 40.28 13.02
CA GLU A 303 -0.86 40.75 13.27
C GLU A 303 0.22 39.80 12.66
N LYS A 304 -0.18 38.62 12.19
CA LYS A 304 0.69 37.61 11.58
C LYS A 304 -0.03 36.97 10.38
N GLU A 305 0.66 36.88 9.25
CA GLU A 305 0.17 36.20 8.04
C GLU A 305 0.19 34.69 8.24
N LEU A 306 -0.96 34.04 8.02
CA LEU A 306 -1.05 32.60 7.97
C LEU A 306 -0.88 32.16 6.52
N VAL A 307 0.29 31.62 6.16
CA VAL A 307 0.52 31.05 4.83
C VAL A 307 0.13 29.56 4.86
N VAL A 308 -0.96 29.22 4.15
CA VAL A 308 -1.36 27.84 3.94
C VAL A 308 -0.78 27.40 2.59
N SER A 309 0.23 26.52 2.62
CA SER A 309 0.77 25.91 1.42
C SER A 309 0.14 24.52 1.23
N ILE A 310 -0.62 24.35 0.16
CA ILE A 310 -1.19 23.05 -0.22
C ILE A 310 -0.20 22.40 -1.21
N TYR A 311 0.80 21.72 -0.68
CA TYR A 311 1.61 20.79 -1.45
C TYR A 311 1.45 19.38 -0.88
N SER A 312 0.96 18.48 -1.69
CA SER A 312 0.85 17.03 -1.43
C SER A 312 0.27 16.65 -0.07
N PHE A 313 -1.04 16.67 0.09
CA PHE A 313 -1.80 16.10 1.23
C PHE A 313 -1.24 16.36 2.64
N ARG A 314 -0.36 17.35 2.83
CA ARG A 314 0.08 17.82 4.14
C ARG A 314 -0.38 19.25 4.32
N PHE A 315 -1.35 19.44 5.20
CA PHE A 315 -1.64 20.77 5.75
C PHE A 315 -0.52 21.14 6.73
N THR A 316 0.40 21.99 6.31
CA THR A 316 1.40 22.54 7.22
C THR A 316 0.99 23.98 7.53
N PHE A 317 0.57 24.22 8.75
CA PHE A 317 0.34 25.58 9.23
C PHE A 317 1.68 26.15 9.68
N HIS A 318 2.21 27.12 8.95
CA HIS A 318 3.35 27.90 9.39
C HIS A 318 2.86 29.20 10.03
N ARG A 319 3.15 29.36 11.29
CA ARG A 319 3.02 30.61 11.97
C ARG A 319 4.32 31.39 11.72
N ALA A 320 4.27 32.46 10.95
CA ALA A 320 5.41 33.36 10.84
C ALA A 320 5.54 34.12 12.15
N ASP A 321 6.68 34.03 12.81
CA ASP A 321 7.01 34.83 14.01
C ASP A 321 7.38 36.25 13.66
#